data_54382f0c688d3d29f5b7eb06d23a152a
#
_entry.id   54382f0c688d3d29f5b7eb06d23a152a
#
_cell.length_a   1.000
_cell.length_b   1.000
_cell.length_c   1.000
_cell.angle_alpha   90.00
_cell.angle_beta   90.00
_cell.angle_gamma   90.00
#
_symmetry.space_group_name_H-M   'P 1'
#
loop_
_entity.id
_entity.type
_entity.pdbx_description
1 polymer ?
#
loop_
_entity_poly.entity_id
_entity_poly.type
_entity_poly.pdbx_seq_one_letter_code
_entity_poly.pdbx_strand_id
1 'polypeptide(L)'
;MEELKEYSCVILSDIGANTLLLPSATFARSEKRPNRTKLIRDYVREGGGLIMVGGYLTFSGVDAKGKWHDTPVQEVLPVEVLTVDDRMEHCEGVTPKAVKPHKILEGIPEEFPDVLGYNKTIAREGAEVLAEVEGDPFIAVMECEKGRSAVVTTDCAPHWAPVEFCEWEHYGLLWKNIADWVTKSE
;
A
#
# COMPACT_ATOMS: atom_id res chain seq x y z
N MET A 1 -18.24 5.75 -8.12
CA MET A 1 -18.52 4.31 -7.90
C MET A 1 -18.63 3.54 -9.21
N GLU A 2 -19.46 3.99 -10.18
CA GLU A 2 -19.64 3.24 -11.43
C GLU A 2 -18.31 3.01 -12.16
N GLU A 3 -17.48 4.05 -12.30
CA GLU A 3 -16.16 3.94 -12.92
C GLU A 3 -15.20 2.98 -12.18
N LEU A 4 -15.24 2.92 -10.83
CA LEU A 4 -14.38 1.99 -10.07
C LEU A 4 -14.75 0.52 -10.33
N LYS A 5 -16.01 0.23 -10.66
CA LYS A 5 -16.47 -1.14 -10.95
C LYS A 5 -15.96 -1.69 -12.28
N GLU A 6 -15.41 -0.85 -13.14
CA GLU A 6 -14.78 -1.25 -14.39
C GLU A 6 -13.36 -1.81 -14.17
N TYR A 7 -12.80 -1.64 -12.96
CA TYR A 7 -11.45 -2.08 -12.60
C TYR A 7 -11.51 -3.17 -11.54
N SER A 8 -10.59 -4.12 -11.63
CA SER A 8 -10.46 -5.20 -10.65
C SER A 8 -9.65 -4.78 -9.42
N CYS A 9 -8.80 -3.77 -9.55
CA CYS A 9 -7.93 -3.28 -8.50
C CYS A 9 -7.72 -1.76 -8.59
N VAL A 10 -7.56 -1.13 -7.44
CA VAL A 10 -7.04 0.25 -7.29
C VAL A 10 -5.65 0.17 -6.68
N ILE A 11 -4.69 0.89 -7.27
CA ILE A 11 -3.33 1.02 -6.74
C ILE A 11 -3.11 2.47 -6.33
N LEU A 12 -2.71 2.69 -5.09
CA LEU A 12 -2.33 3.99 -4.54
C LEU A 12 -0.82 3.97 -4.29
N SER A 13 -0.05 4.71 -5.07
CA SER A 13 1.40 4.79 -4.98
C SER A 13 1.84 6.24 -4.89
N ASP A 14 2.60 6.56 -3.86
CA ASP A 14 3.16 7.89 -3.55
C ASP A 14 2.17 9.06 -3.73
N ILE A 15 0.95 8.87 -3.27
CA ILE A 15 -0.15 9.84 -3.39
C ILE A 15 -0.74 10.16 -2.02
N GLY A 16 -0.85 11.45 -1.67
CA GLY A 16 -1.48 11.91 -0.44
C GLY A 16 -3.02 11.86 -0.49
N ALA A 17 -3.65 11.57 0.65
CA ALA A 17 -5.10 11.47 0.78
C ALA A 17 -5.82 12.75 0.34
N ASN A 18 -5.19 13.92 0.48
CA ASN A 18 -5.77 15.20 0.06
C ASN A 18 -6.01 15.27 -1.46
N THR A 19 -5.28 14.54 -2.28
CA THR A 19 -5.53 14.43 -3.73
C THR A 19 -6.94 13.89 -4.01
N LEU A 20 -7.43 13.01 -3.15
CA LEU A 20 -8.77 12.42 -3.25
C LEU A 20 -9.82 13.20 -2.45
N LEU A 21 -9.46 13.73 -1.27
CA LEU A 21 -10.35 14.46 -0.37
C LEU A 21 -10.64 15.88 -0.85
N LEU A 22 -9.68 16.53 -1.49
CA LEU A 22 -9.75 17.92 -1.92
C LEU A 22 -9.55 18.05 -3.45
N PRO A 23 -10.45 17.47 -4.28
CA PRO A 23 -10.38 17.69 -5.72
C PRO A 23 -10.51 19.17 -6.04
N SER A 24 -9.96 19.61 -7.17
CA SER A 24 -9.95 21.04 -7.58
C SER A 24 -11.33 21.71 -7.50
N ALA A 25 -12.39 20.99 -7.80
CA ALA A 25 -13.75 21.48 -7.67
C ALA A 25 -14.10 21.86 -6.22
N THR A 26 -13.68 21.05 -5.25
CA THR A 26 -13.90 21.34 -3.82
C THR A 26 -12.92 22.39 -3.33
N PHE A 27 -11.62 22.21 -3.60
CA PHE A 27 -10.56 23.08 -3.08
C PHE A 27 -10.63 24.51 -3.63
N ALA A 28 -10.79 24.67 -4.94
CA ALA A 28 -10.74 25.97 -5.60
C ALA A 28 -12.13 26.63 -5.80
N ARG A 29 -13.20 25.84 -5.84
CA ARG A 29 -14.55 26.33 -6.14
C ARG A 29 -15.57 26.09 -5.04
N SER A 30 -15.16 25.51 -3.91
CA SER A 30 -16.05 25.17 -2.78
C SER A 30 -17.27 24.30 -3.16
N GLU A 31 -17.14 23.52 -4.24
CA GLU A 31 -18.20 22.63 -4.68
C GLU A 31 -18.22 21.35 -3.84
N LYS A 32 -19.42 20.93 -3.45
CA LYS A 32 -19.60 19.62 -2.79
C LYS A 32 -19.33 18.49 -3.78
N ARG A 33 -18.49 17.53 -3.41
CA ARG A 33 -18.17 16.32 -4.18
C ARG A 33 -18.24 15.08 -3.28
N PRO A 34 -18.49 13.90 -3.85
CA PRO A 34 -18.41 12.68 -3.09
C PRO A 34 -17.00 12.48 -2.47
N ASN A 35 -16.95 11.94 -1.26
CA ASN A 35 -15.70 11.58 -0.62
C ASN A 35 -15.09 10.35 -1.34
N ARG A 36 -14.03 10.56 -2.12
CA ARG A 36 -13.40 9.51 -2.93
C ARG A 36 -12.74 8.41 -2.10
N THR A 37 -12.22 8.74 -0.91
CA THR A 37 -11.64 7.72 -0.01
C THR A 37 -12.73 6.79 0.52
N LYS A 38 -13.95 7.31 0.77
CA LYS A 38 -15.10 6.49 1.10
C LYS A 38 -15.53 5.58 -0.07
N LEU A 39 -15.49 6.11 -1.29
CA LEU A 39 -15.82 5.32 -2.48
C LEU A 39 -14.85 4.15 -2.68
N ILE A 40 -13.54 4.36 -2.41
CA ILE A 40 -12.53 3.28 -2.49
C ILE A 40 -12.77 2.24 -1.39
N ARG A 41 -13.01 2.66 -0.13
CA ARG A 41 -13.35 1.72 0.94
C ARG A 41 -14.57 0.85 0.57
N ASP A 42 -15.64 1.49 0.12
CA ASP A 42 -16.89 0.80 -0.21
C ASP A 42 -16.67 -0.16 -1.40
N TYR A 43 -15.86 0.25 -2.41
CA TYR A 43 -15.44 -0.59 -3.53
C TYR A 43 -14.70 -1.85 -3.05
N VAL A 44 -13.75 -1.73 -2.11
CA VAL A 44 -13.04 -2.87 -1.55
C VAL A 44 -14.01 -3.80 -0.81
N ARG A 45 -14.86 -3.25 0.06
CA ARG A 45 -15.87 -4.04 0.79
C ARG A 45 -16.85 -4.78 -0.13
N GLU A 46 -17.15 -4.23 -1.31
CA GLU A 46 -18.00 -4.86 -2.32
C GLU A 46 -17.28 -5.93 -3.16
N GLY A 47 -15.97 -6.11 -3.02
CA GLY A 47 -15.21 -7.19 -3.67
C GLY A 47 -14.02 -6.72 -4.52
N GLY A 48 -13.76 -5.42 -4.60
CA GLY A 48 -12.61 -4.89 -5.33
C GLY A 48 -11.29 -5.12 -4.61
N GLY A 49 -10.18 -5.07 -5.35
CA GLY A 49 -8.83 -5.14 -4.84
C GLY A 49 -8.25 -3.76 -4.53
N LEU A 50 -7.41 -3.66 -3.48
CA LEU A 50 -6.65 -2.45 -3.17
C LEU A 50 -5.19 -2.80 -2.91
N ILE A 51 -4.28 -2.06 -3.53
CA ILE A 51 -2.85 -2.10 -3.22
C ILE A 51 -2.43 -0.69 -2.82
N MET A 52 -1.81 -0.54 -1.65
CA MET A 52 -1.18 0.70 -1.23
C MET A 52 0.34 0.50 -1.18
N VAL A 53 1.05 1.33 -1.93
CA VAL A 53 2.51 1.30 -2.10
C VAL A 53 3.11 2.49 -1.38
N GLY A 54 4.21 2.28 -0.68
CA GLY A 54 4.93 3.29 0.08
C GLY A 54 5.42 4.47 -0.74
N GLY A 55 6.06 5.39 -0.07
CA GLY A 55 6.61 6.61 -0.62
C GLY A 55 6.40 7.82 0.29
N TYR A 56 6.90 8.98 -0.12
CA TYR A 56 6.90 10.19 0.69
C TYR A 56 5.51 10.74 1.00
N LEU A 57 4.51 10.46 0.16
CA LEU A 57 3.14 10.95 0.34
C LEU A 57 2.13 9.82 0.60
N THR A 58 2.60 8.58 0.75
CA THR A 58 1.73 7.46 1.12
C THR A 58 1.77 7.26 2.65
N PHE A 59 0.79 6.60 3.21
CA PHE A 59 0.60 6.40 4.65
C PHE A 59 0.61 7.75 5.41
N SER A 60 1.45 7.93 6.42
CA SER A 60 1.63 9.24 7.05
C SER A 60 2.55 10.14 6.22
N GLY A 61 3.64 9.59 5.73
CA GLY A 61 4.58 10.23 4.81
C GLY A 61 5.39 11.36 5.43
N VAL A 62 6.07 12.11 4.56
CA VAL A 62 6.92 13.23 4.94
C VAL A 62 6.14 14.28 5.74
N ASP A 63 6.65 14.65 6.92
CA ASP A 63 6.01 15.62 7.83
C ASP A 63 4.51 15.26 8.10
N ALA A 64 4.14 13.99 8.05
CA ALA A 64 2.76 13.52 8.12
C ALA A 64 1.82 14.15 7.07
N LYS A 65 2.33 14.47 5.88
CA LYS A 65 1.56 15.10 4.79
C LYS A 65 0.76 14.11 3.94
N GLY A 66 1.06 12.82 4.00
CA GLY A 66 0.29 11.76 3.34
C GLY A 66 -1.17 11.72 3.77
N LYS A 67 -1.41 11.93 5.06
CA LYS A 67 -2.76 12.12 5.63
C LYS A 67 -3.73 10.96 5.45
N TRP A 68 -3.24 9.73 5.39
CA TRP A 68 -4.11 8.55 5.29
C TRP A 68 -4.68 8.08 6.62
N HIS A 69 -4.10 8.52 7.76
CA HIS A 69 -4.64 8.26 9.09
C HIS A 69 -6.09 8.76 9.20
N ASP A 70 -6.95 7.99 9.85
CA ASP A 70 -8.40 8.28 10.03
C ASP A 70 -9.19 8.50 8.73
N THR A 71 -8.64 8.14 7.56
CA THR A 71 -9.44 8.14 6.35
C THR A 71 -10.25 6.85 6.22
N PRO A 72 -11.38 6.87 5.49
CA PRO A 72 -12.10 5.63 5.16
C PRO A 72 -11.24 4.54 4.50
N VAL A 73 -10.21 4.90 3.73
CA VAL A 73 -9.29 3.92 3.13
C VAL A 73 -8.55 3.13 4.19
N GLN A 74 -8.10 3.77 5.29
CA GLN A 74 -7.44 3.05 6.38
C GLN A 74 -8.29 1.92 6.96
N GLU A 75 -9.62 2.04 6.95
CA GLU A 75 -10.51 0.99 7.47
C GLU A 75 -10.37 -0.35 6.74
N VAL A 76 -9.85 -0.33 5.51
CA VAL A 76 -9.65 -1.52 4.65
C VAL A 76 -8.17 -1.79 4.34
N LEU A 77 -7.22 -1.14 5.03
CA LEU A 77 -5.81 -1.48 4.95
C LEU A 77 -5.42 -2.55 5.98
N PRO A 78 -4.45 -3.42 5.70
CA PRO A 78 -3.91 -4.39 6.65
C PRO A 78 -3.05 -3.76 7.76
N VAL A 79 -2.84 -2.45 7.71
CA VAL A 79 -2.00 -1.71 8.65
C VAL A 79 -2.69 -0.47 9.18
N GLU A 80 -2.32 -0.05 10.37
CA GLU A 80 -2.62 1.27 10.92
C GLU A 80 -1.56 2.26 10.48
N VAL A 81 -2.00 3.43 10.02
CA VAL A 81 -1.15 4.54 9.59
C VAL A 81 -0.81 5.39 10.82
N LEU A 82 0.45 5.74 10.98
CA LEU A 82 0.88 6.61 12.08
C LEU A 82 0.37 8.05 11.91
N THR A 83 0.41 8.82 13.00
CA THR A 83 0.00 10.25 13.00
C THR A 83 1.17 11.22 12.87
N VAL A 84 2.39 10.68 12.79
CA VAL A 84 3.67 11.41 12.69
C VAL A 84 4.35 11.05 11.39
N ASP A 85 5.45 11.73 11.05
CA ASP A 85 6.33 11.32 9.95
C ASP A 85 6.74 9.85 10.17
N ASP A 86 6.41 8.99 9.22
CA ASP A 86 6.58 7.54 9.32
C ASP A 86 7.72 7.01 8.45
N ARG A 87 8.49 7.91 7.82
CA ARG A 87 9.61 7.49 6.97
C ARG A 87 10.75 6.91 7.80
N MET A 88 11.21 5.76 7.35
CA MET A 88 12.43 5.12 7.84
C MET A 88 13.45 5.14 6.70
N GLU A 89 14.44 6.02 6.83
CA GLU A 89 15.47 6.25 5.80
C GLU A 89 16.71 5.40 6.08
N HIS A 90 17.12 4.61 5.11
CA HIS A 90 18.27 3.70 5.19
C HIS A 90 19.22 3.90 4.01
N CYS A 91 20.04 4.95 4.05
CA CYS A 91 20.95 5.26 2.95
C CYS A 91 22.02 4.17 2.68
N GLU A 92 22.24 3.27 3.63
CA GLU A 92 23.12 2.11 3.50
C GLU A 92 22.40 0.85 3.00
N GLY A 93 21.08 0.94 2.82
CA GLY A 93 20.21 -0.18 2.49
C GLY A 93 19.75 -0.96 3.72
N VAL A 94 18.58 -1.55 3.63
CA VAL A 94 18.03 -2.49 4.62
C VAL A 94 17.34 -3.63 3.89
N THR A 95 17.58 -4.87 4.32
CA THR A 95 17.09 -6.08 3.66
C THR A 95 15.75 -6.52 4.26
N PRO A 96 14.62 -6.42 3.54
CA PRO A 96 13.37 -7.03 3.97
C PRO A 96 13.42 -8.56 3.87
N LYS A 97 12.65 -9.25 4.71
CA LYS A 97 12.61 -10.73 4.75
C LYS A 97 11.18 -11.25 4.82
N ALA A 98 10.92 -12.32 4.08
CA ALA A 98 9.69 -13.07 4.21
C ALA A 98 9.63 -13.74 5.60
N VAL A 99 8.51 -13.61 6.29
CA VAL A 99 8.30 -14.16 7.64
C VAL A 99 7.19 -15.20 7.70
N LYS A 100 6.40 -15.30 6.63
CA LYS A 100 5.27 -16.22 6.57
C LYS A 100 5.08 -16.75 5.15
N PRO A 101 4.91 -18.07 4.94
CA PRO A 101 4.56 -18.59 3.61
C PRO A 101 3.17 -18.12 3.19
N HIS A 102 3.06 -17.66 1.95
CA HIS A 102 1.82 -17.21 1.36
C HIS A 102 1.88 -17.30 -0.17
N LYS A 103 0.75 -17.40 -0.88
CA LYS A 103 0.69 -17.45 -2.34
C LYS A 103 1.41 -16.28 -3.02
N ILE A 104 1.32 -15.09 -2.46
CA ILE A 104 2.04 -13.90 -2.95
C ILE A 104 3.56 -14.13 -3.00
N LEU A 105 4.10 -14.94 -2.11
CA LEU A 105 5.53 -15.23 -2.01
C LEU A 105 5.94 -16.52 -2.73
N GLU A 106 5.04 -17.18 -3.46
CA GLU A 106 5.40 -18.33 -4.28
C GLU A 106 6.39 -17.94 -5.38
N GLY A 107 7.56 -18.61 -5.40
CA GLY A 107 8.65 -18.30 -6.31
C GLY A 107 9.47 -17.04 -5.95
N ILE A 108 9.24 -16.46 -4.78
CA ILE A 108 9.99 -15.33 -4.25
C ILE A 108 10.96 -15.84 -3.18
N PRO A 109 12.25 -15.48 -3.21
CA PRO A 109 13.23 -15.79 -2.16
C PRO A 109 12.81 -15.22 -0.80
N GLU A 110 13.34 -15.82 0.29
CA GLU A 110 13.09 -15.32 1.64
C GLU A 110 13.66 -13.92 1.87
N GLU A 111 14.85 -13.62 1.33
CA GLU A 111 15.47 -12.30 1.39
C GLU A 111 15.19 -11.53 0.11
N PHE A 112 14.69 -10.30 0.27
CA PHE A 112 14.50 -9.35 -0.82
C PHE A 112 15.80 -8.56 -1.06
N PRO A 113 15.99 -7.92 -2.22
CA PRO A 113 17.04 -6.91 -2.36
C PRO A 113 16.83 -5.77 -1.37
N ASP A 114 17.92 -5.10 -1.02
CA ASP A 114 17.88 -3.95 -0.12
C ASP A 114 16.96 -2.85 -0.66
N VAL A 115 16.32 -2.15 0.26
CA VAL A 115 15.59 -0.90 0.00
C VAL A 115 16.23 0.25 0.78
N LEU A 116 16.07 1.48 0.29
CA LEU A 116 16.67 2.67 0.90
C LEU A 116 15.75 3.36 1.91
N GLY A 117 14.53 2.87 2.04
CA GLY A 117 13.56 3.36 3.00
C GLY A 117 12.21 2.68 2.86
N TYR A 118 11.37 2.92 3.87
CA TYR A 118 10.01 2.41 3.92
C TYR A 118 9.15 3.29 4.86
N ASN A 119 7.83 3.16 4.77
CA ASN A 119 6.91 3.77 5.73
C ASN A 119 6.67 2.81 6.90
N LYS A 120 6.97 3.25 8.11
CA LYS A 120 6.66 2.52 9.33
C LYS A 120 5.17 2.48 9.58
N THR A 121 4.64 1.28 9.75
CA THR A 121 3.21 1.03 10.00
C THR A 121 3.05 0.00 11.11
N ILE A 122 1.82 -0.19 11.60
CA ILE A 122 1.49 -1.18 12.61
C ILE A 122 0.50 -2.17 11.99
N ALA A 123 0.80 -3.47 12.07
CA ALA A 123 -0.13 -4.49 11.60
C ALA A 123 -1.45 -4.43 12.35
N ARG A 124 -2.57 -4.50 11.64
CA ARG A 124 -3.90 -4.54 12.25
C ARG A 124 -4.28 -5.95 12.70
N GLU A 125 -5.18 -6.02 13.67
CA GLU A 125 -5.81 -7.28 14.03
C GLU A 125 -6.53 -7.89 12.81
N GLY A 126 -6.27 -9.16 12.53
CA GLY A 126 -6.80 -9.89 11.36
C GLY A 126 -6.00 -9.70 10.08
N ALA A 127 -4.96 -8.87 10.07
CA ALA A 127 -4.01 -8.80 8.96
C ALA A 127 -2.97 -9.91 9.03
N GLU A 128 -2.41 -10.27 7.86
CA GLU A 128 -1.28 -11.16 7.75
C GLU A 128 -0.05 -10.38 7.28
N VAL A 129 1.00 -10.34 8.10
CA VAL A 129 2.31 -9.83 7.69
C VAL A 129 3.05 -10.96 6.99
N LEU A 130 3.44 -10.73 5.74
CA LEU A 130 4.11 -11.71 4.89
C LEU A 130 5.61 -11.51 4.84
N ALA A 131 6.04 -10.26 4.88
CA ALA A 131 7.44 -9.86 4.95
C ALA A 131 7.60 -8.69 5.91
N GLU A 132 8.76 -8.61 6.56
CA GLU A 132 9.12 -7.57 7.52
C GLU A 132 10.45 -6.93 7.16
N VAL A 133 10.63 -5.70 7.62
CA VAL A 133 11.89 -4.97 7.63
C VAL A 133 12.07 -4.36 9.02
N GLU A 134 13.16 -4.74 9.71
CA GLU A 134 13.43 -4.32 11.11
C GLU A 134 12.28 -4.60 12.11
N GLY A 135 11.44 -5.60 11.82
CA GLY A 135 10.27 -5.96 12.63
C GLY A 135 9.01 -5.15 12.32
N ASP A 136 9.07 -4.22 11.37
CA ASP A 136 7.91 -3.50 10.85
C ASP A 136 7.32 -4.21 9.61
N PRO A 137 6.01 -4.14 9.35
CA PRO A 137 5.41 -4.72 8.15
C PRO A 137 6.03 -4.15 6.85
N PHE A 138 6.60 -5.03 6.01
CA PHE A 138 7.04 -4.68 4.66
C PHE A 138 6.00 -5.04 3.60
N ILE A 139 5.46 -6.25 3.68
CA ILE A 139 4.30 -6.69 2.89
C ILE A 139 3.26 -7.23 3.87
N ALA A 140 2.08 -6.66 3.86
CA ALA A 140 0.96 -7.15 4.65
C ALA A 140 -0.32 -7.21 3.82
N VAL A 141 -1.22 -8.13 4.17
CA VAL A 141 -2.47 -8.37 3.46
C VAL A 141 -3.64 -8.55 4.41
N MET A 142 -4.84 -8.27 3.93
CA MET A 142 -6.08 -8.47 4.71
C MET A 142 -7.26 -8.75 3.79
N GLU A 143 -8.12 -9.67 4.21
CA GLU A 143 -9.47 -9.81 3.62
C GLU A 143 -10.42 -8.77 4.23
N CYS A 144 -11.14 -8.05 3.37
CA CYS A 144 -12.01 -6.93 3.74
C CYS A 144 -13.42 -7.19 3.25
N GLU A 145 -14.24 -7.87 4.05
CA GLU A 145 -15.57 -8.34 3.67
C GLU A 145 -15.53 -9.22 2.41
N LYS A 146 -15.86 -8.65 1.23
CA LYS A 146 -15.81 -9.38 -0.04
C LYS A 146 -14.54 -9.14 -0.86
N GLY A 147 -13.77 -8.08 -0.53
CA GLY A 147 -12.55 -7.71 -1.23
C GLY A 147 -11.29 -8.07 -0.46
N ARG A 148 -10.17 -7.67 -1.02
CA ARG A 148 -8.84 -7.88 -0.44
C ARG A 148 -7.98 -6.64 -0.57
N SER A 149 -7.10 -6.42 0.38
CA SER A 149 -6.12 -5.34 0.32
C SER A 149 -4.71 -5.84 0.63
N ALA A 150 -3.74 -5.20 0.01
CA ALA A 150 -2.32 -5.41 0.26
C ALA A 150 -1.61 -4.08 0.45
N VAL A 151 -0.56 -4.07 1.24
CA VAL A 151 0.40 -2.97 1.33
C VAL A 151 1.79 -3.48 1.03
N VAL A 152 2.59 -2.63 0.38
CA VAL A 152 4.05 -2.74 0.27
C VAL A 152 4.58 -1.41 0.76
N THR A 153 5.35 -1.40 1.84
CA THR A 153 5.67 -0.15 2.54
C THR A 153 6.86 0.62 1.97
N THR A 154 7.53 0.09 0.92
CA THR A 154 8.52 0.82 0.13
C THR A 154 7.94 1.29 -1.20
N ASP A 155 8.70 2.07 -1.98
CA ASP A 155 8.34 2.48 -3.34
C ASP A 155 8.32 1.30 -4.33
N CYS A 156 7.59 1.49 -5.43
CA CYS A 156 7.62 0.58 -6.59
C CYS A 156 8.50 1.09 -7.73
N ALA A 157 9.26 2.16 -7.53
CA ALA A 157 10.09 2.81 -8.54
C ALA A 157 11.32 3.43 -7.86
N PRO A 158 12.36 3.84 -8.63
CA PRO A 158 13.53 4.44 -8.04
C PRO A 158 13.23 5.68 -7.20
N HIS A 159 13.56 5.57 -5.96
CA HIS A 159 13.62 6.48 -4.83
C HIS A 159 14.01 5.62 -3.62
N TRP A 160 13.08 4.99 -2.88
CA TRP A 160 13.42 3.98 -1.87
C TRP A 160 13.66 2.58 -2.44
N ALA A 161 13.12 2.29 -3.65
CA ALA A 161 13.43 1.06 -4.37
C ALA A 161 14.62 1.31 -5.32
N PRO A 162 15.86 0.91 -4.97
CA PRO A 162 17.02 1.10 -5.83
C PRO A 162 16.91 0.26 -7.10
N VAL A 163 17.83 0.51 -8.05
CA VAL A 163 17.84 -0.18 -9.34
C VAL A 163 17.91 -1.70 -9.15
N GLU A 164 18.68 -2.16 -8.18
CA GLU A 164 18.84 -3.58 -7.84
C GLU A 164 17.51 -4.22 -7.40
N PHE A 165 16.64 -3.48 -6.70
CA PHE A 165 15.30 -3.94 -6.36
C PHE A 165 14.38 -3.92 -7.60
N CYS A 166 14.40 -2.83 -8.38
CA CYS A 166 13.52 -2.67 -9.54
C CYS A 166 13.85 -3.62 -10.70
N GLU A 167 15.14 -3.98 -10.87
CA GLU A 167 15.64 -4.90 -11.89
C GLU A 167 15.80 -6.34 -11.38
N TRP A 168 15.42 -6.61 -10.14
CA TRP A 168 15.44 -7.94 -9.56
C TRP A 168 14.60 -8.93 -10.38
N GLU A 169 15.14 -10.10 -10.68
CA GLU A 169 14.47 -11.09 -11.54
C GLU A 169 13.07 -11.51 -11.06
N HIS A 170 12.79 -11.43 -9.75
CA HIS A 170 11.49 -11.75 -9.18
C HIS A 170 10.56 -10.52 -9.02
N TYR A 171 11.02 -9.30 -9.36
CA TYR A 171 10.22 -8.07 -9.19
C TYR A 171 8.85 -8.15 -9.89
N GLY A 172 8.85 -8.54 -11.17
CA GLY A 172 7.61 -8.68 -11.93
C GLY A 172 6.70 -9.78 -11.40
N LEU A 173 7.27 -10.89 -10.91
CA LEU A 173 6.54 -11.98 -10.30
C LEU A 173 5.88 -11.54 -8.98
N LEU A 174 6.61 -10.82 -8.14
CA LEU A 174 6.08 -10.30 -6.87
C LEU A 174 4.85 -9.42 -7.09
N TRP A 175 4.95 -8.42 -7.96
CA TRP A 175 3.83 -7.51 -8.25
C TRP A 175 2.65 -8.21 -8.91
N LYS A 176 2.93 -9.18 -9.81
CA LYS A 176 1.90 -10.03 -10.39
C LYS A 176 1.16 -10.82 -9.31
N ASN A 177 1.89 -11.51 -8.43
CA ASN A 177 1.29 -12.32 -7.36
C ASN A 177 0.45 -11.46 -6.40
N ILE A 178 0.90 -10.23 -6.05
CA ILE A 178 0.11 -9.30 -5.25
C ILE A 178 -1.18 -8.92 -5.98
N ALA A 179 -1.09 -8.56 -7.27
CA ALA A 179 -2.24 -8.18 -8.07
C ALA A 179 -3.24 -9.33 -8.23
N ASP A 180 -2.76 -10.53 -8.54
CA ASP A 180 -3.60 -11.73 -8.68
C ASP A 180 -4.34 -12.02 -7.36
N TRP A 181 -3.64 -11.94 -6.23
CA TRP A 181 -4.26 -12.22 -4.94
C TRP A 181 -5.35 -11.20 -4.58
N VAL A 182 -5.10 -9.89 -4.73
CA VAL A 182 -6.11 -8.87 -4.40
C VAL A 182 -7.30 -8.89 -5.35
N THR A 183 -7.12 -9.34 -6.60
CA THR A 183 -8.19 -9.45 -7.60
C THR A 183 -8.86 -10.82 -7.62
N LYS A 184 -8.38 -11.77 -6.80
CA LYS A 184 -8.87 -13.17 -6.79
C LYS A 184 -8.75 -13.88 -8.15
N SER A 185 -7.70 -13.55 -8.89
CA SER A 185 -7.37 -14.14 -10.19
C SER A 185 -6.40 -15.32 -10.08
N GLU A 186 -6.18 -15.84 -8.89
CA GLU A 186 -5.28 -16.94 -8.49
C GLU A 186 -5.90 -18.32 -8.72
#